data_bc4525c051f012b0e7a5deba30e51d2c
#
_entry.id   bc4525c051f012b0e7a5deba30e51d2c
#
_cell.length_a   1.000
_cell.length_b   1.000
_cell.length_c   1.000
_cell.angle_alpha   90.00
_cell.angle_beta   90.00
_cell.angle_gamma   90.00
#
_symmetry.space_group_name_H-M   'P 1'
#
loop_
_entity.id
_entity.type
_entity.pdbx_description
1 polymer ?
#
loop_
_entity_poly.entity_id
_entity_poly.type
_entity_poly.pdbx_seq_one_letter_code
_entity_poly.pdbx_strand_id
1 'polypeptide(L)'
;MGDTETRSPTRPRRPRKSRPKPETLVGYYRQMLLIRRFEERAARAYTEAKIGGYCHLNLGEEATVTGLMAALDPRDYLFTNYREHGYALARGIESRRVMAELYGRSTGVSKGWGGSMHMFDVTHRLLGGYGIVGGQLPLATGAALAIDYRGGDEVVMCTLGDGTVAIGAFHESLNIAALWNLPIVFVIINNGLGMGTTVAKSSAEPDLYQRGAAYRMESARVDGFDPVAVREAAVKAIEAARSGRPYLLEVITERLRGHSVVDPAKYRSAEEVERLKHEDPIQLFGSKLTANGLLDSDSIAAIGEEVAGIVTAAADFAASSPLPEVATLFDYTYATPVPNDSRRLPGQPLFEPLPLPAAAAAEAGVRA
;
A
#
# COMPACT_ATOMS: atom_id res chain seq x y z
N MET A 1 33.53 -18.32 -28.34
CA MET A 1 32.60 -17.23 -27.95
C MET A 1 32.74 -17.14 -26.43
N GLY A 2 33.45 -16.12 -25.96
CA GLY A 2 33.80 -16.02 -24.54
C GLY A 2 32.63 -15.46 -23.76
N ASP A 3 32.26 -16.15 -22.67
CA ASP A 3 31.33 -15.68 -21.66
C ASP A 3 31.93 -14.46 -20.96
N THR A 4 31.47 -13.27 -21.33
CA THR A 4 31.70 -12.07 -20.51
C THR A 4 30.71 -12.07 -19.35
N GLU A 5 31.10 -12.71 -18.24
CA GLU A 5 30.44 -12.47 -16.95
C GLU A 5 30.55 -10.98 -16.62
N THR A 6 29.52 -10.22 -16.92
CA THR A 6 29.33 -8.87 -16.38
C THR A 6 28.98 -9.00 -14.92
N ARG A 7 29.98 -9.01 -14.04
CA ARG A 7 29.79 -8.86 -12.59
C ARG A 7 29.17 -7.51 -12.33
N SER A 8 27.89 -7.49 -11.93
CA SER A 8 27.25 -6.32 -11.34
C SER A 8 28.13 -5.81 -10.17
N PRO A 9 28.38 -4.50 -10.06
CA PRO A 9 29.15 -3.94 -8.95
C PRO A 9 28.48 -4.31 -7.63
N THR A 10 29.26 -4.86 -6.68
CA THR A 10 28.78 -5.19 -5.34
C THR A 10 28.30 -3.91 -4.65
N ARG A 11 26.99 -3.82 -4.42
CA ARG A 11 26.36 -2.69 -3.71
C ARG A 11 26.92 -2.62 -2.28
N PRO A 12 27.21 -1.41 -1.74
CA PRO A 12 27.77 -1.27 -0.41
C PRO A 12 26.79 -1.82 0.66
N ARG A 13 27.30 -2.69 1.53
CA ARG A 13 26.51 -3.20 2.67
C ARG A 13 26.32 -2.09 3.70
N ARG A 14 25.06 -1.72 3.98
CA ARG A 14 24.72 -0.86 5.12
C ARG A 14 24.76 -1.64 6.44
N PRO A 15 25.02 -0.96 7.58
CA PRO A 15 24.92 -1.60 8.88
C PRO A 15 23.50 -2.11 9.12
N ARG A 16 23.39 -3.33 9.64
CA ARG A 16 22.12 -3.98 9.97
C ARG A 16 21.34 -3.13 10.98
N LYS A 17 20.04 -2.87 10.70
CA LYS A 17 19.19 -2.12 11.64
C LYS A 17 19.13 -2.88 12.98
N SER A 18 19.59 -2.26 14.07
CA SER A 18 19.57 -2.80 15.42
C SER A 18 18.13 -3.05 15.93
N ARG A 19 18.02 -3.83 17.01
CA ARG A 19 16.72 -3.98 17.73
C ARG A 19 16.17 -2.59 18.13
N PRO A 20 14.84 -2.41 18.07
CA PRO A 20 14.23 -1.15 18.49
C PRO A 20 14.53 -0.84 19.95
N LYS A 21 14.84 0.43 20.25
CA LYS A 21 14.98 0.92 21.61
C LYS A 21 13.59 1.04 22.29
N PRO A 22 13.52 1.11 23.63
CA PRO A 22 12.26 1.29 24.36
C PRO A 22 11.38 2.43 23.82
N GLU A 23 11.96 3.60 23.57
CA GLU A 23 11.23 4.77 23.07
C GLU A 23 10.64 4.52 21.66
N THR A 24 11.35 3.74 20.85
CA THR A 24 10.87 3.33 19.52
C THR A 24 9.66 2.39 19.63
N LEU A 25 9.64 1.50 20.64
CA LEU A 25 8.52 0.59 20.87
C LEU A 25 7.26 1.34 21.30
N VAL A 26 7.40 2.34 22.17
CA VAL A 26 6.29 3.24 22.53
C VAL A 26 5.82 4.03 21.30
N GLY A 27 6.76 4.47 20.44
CA GLY A 27 6.44 5.09 19.17
C GLY A 27 5.62 4.19 18.23
N TYR A 28 5.87 2.87 18.22
CA TYR A 28 5.07 1.92 17.45
C TYR A 28 3.64 1.82 17.98
N TYR A 29 3.47 1.73 19.30
CA TYR A 29 2.14 1.74 19.91
C TYR A 29 1.35 3.00 19.55
N ARG A 30 2.00 4.17 19.66
CA ARG A 30 1.42 5.45 19.26
C ARG A 30 1.03 5.48 17.77
N GLN A 31 1.88 4.96 16.89
CA GLN A 31 1.60 4.89 15.45
C GLN A 31 0.42 3.96 15.15
N MET A 32 0.37 2.80 15.77
CA MET A 32 -0.75 1.87 15.63
C MET A 32 -2.06 2.50 16.10
N LEU A 33 -2.04 3.20 17.25
CA LEU A 33 -3.20 3.90 17.78
C LEU A 33 -3.65 5.06 16.87
N LEU A 34 -2.70 5.80 16.28
CA LEU A 34 -3.00 6.85 15.30
C LEU A 34 -3.71 6.28 14.07
N ILE A 35 -3.21 5.18 13.50
CA ILE A 35 -3.87 4.52 12.37
C ILE A 35 -5.27 4.11 12.76
N ARG A 36 -5.46 3.42 13.90
CA ARG A 36 -6.77 2.97 14.38
C ARG A 36 -7.76 4.12 14.51
N ARG A 37 -7.41 5.17 15.22
CA ARG A 37 -8.31 6.32 15.47
C ARG A 37 -8.61 7.10 14.19
N PHE A 38 -7.62 7.23 13.31
CA PHE A 38 -7.82 7.84 12.01
C PHE A 38 -8.84 7.04 11.17
N GLU A 39 -8.69 5.74 11.09
CA GLU A 39 -9.58 4.86 10.32
C GLU A 39 -11.00 4.79 10.92
N GLU A 40 -11.13 4.80 12.24
CA GLU A 40 -12.44 4.91 12.92
C GLU A 40 -13.11 6.24 12.59
N ARG A 41 -12.35 7.34 12.54
CA ARG A 41 -12.88 8.66 12.15
C ARG A 41 -13.25 8.69 10.66
N ALA A 42 -12.45 8.09 9.79
CA ALA A 42 -12.75 7.93 8.36
C ALA A 42 -14.05 7.12 8.14
N ALA A 43 -14.20 6.00 8.85
CA ALA A 43 -15.44 5.21 8.81
C ALA A 43 -16.68 6.03 9.21
N ARG A 44 -16.56 6.85 10.26
CA ARG A 44 -17.64 7.77 10.67
C ARG A 44 -17.92 8.83 9.60
N ALA A 45 -16.86 9.44 9.04
CA ALA A 45 -17.00 10.43 7.97
C ALA A 45 -17.68 9.84 6.72
N TYR A 46 -17.45 8.57 6.43
CA TYR A 46 -18.14 7.85 5.37
C TYR A 46 -19.64 7.75 5.64
N THR A 47 -20.04 7.37 6.86
CA THR A 47 -21.46 7.30 7.25
C THR A 47 -22.12 8.69 7.29
N GLU A 48 -21.33 9.75 7.50
CA GLU A 48 -21.74 11.16 7.41
C GLU A 48 -21.81 11.68 5.94
N ALA A 49 -21.59 10.81 4.95
CA ALA A 49 -21.54 11.14 3.51
C ALA A 49 -20.48 12.21 3.15
N LYS A 50 -19.42 12.33 3.95
CA LYS A 50 -18.26 13.22 3.69
C LYS A 50 -17.19 12.57 2.83
N ILE A 51 -17.19 11.24 2.76
CA ILE A 51 -16.26 10.43 1.95
C ILE A 51 -17.12 9.69 0.92
N GLY A 52 -16.80 9.87 -0.36
CA GLY A 52 -17.47 9.19 -1.47
C GLY A 52 -16.73 7.97 -1.97
N GLY A 53 -17.38 7.18 -2.82
CA GLY A 53 -16.78 6.00 -3.44
C GLY A 53 -16.56 4.84 -2.47
N TYR A 54 -15.58 3.99 -2.77
CA TYR A 54 -15.18 2.89 -1.88
C TYR A 54 -14.12 3.37 -0.88
N CYS A 55 -14.26 2.98 0.37
CA CYS A 55 -13.32 3.29 1.43
C CYS A 55 -12.86 2.00 2.12
N HIS A 56 -11.56 1.74 2.08
CA HIS A 56 -10.95 0.52 2.61
C HIS A 56 -10.05 0.86 3.79
N LEU A 57 -10.37 0.35 4.97
CA LEU A 57 -9.73 0.70 6.22
C LEU A 57 -8.64 -0.31 6.61
N ASN A 58 -7.52 0.15 7.18
CA ASN A 58 -6.46 -0.72 7.73
C ASN A 58 -6.76 -1.26 9.15
N LEU A 59 -8.04 -1.32 9.55
CA LEU A 59 -8.42 -1.81 10.88
C LEU A 59 -8.08 -3.30 11.05
N GLY A 60 -7.18 -3.58 11.99
CA GLY A 60 -6.59 -4.89 12.27
C GLY A 60 -5.20 -5.09 11.67
N GLU A 61 -4.77 -4.25 10.73
CA GLU A 61 -3.47 -4.33 10.05
C GLU A 61 -2.44 -3.33 10.61
N GLU A 62 -2.73 -2.64 11.72
CA GLU A 62 -1.91 -1.53 12.26
C GLU A 62 -0.50 -1.97 12.65
N ALA A 63 -0.36 -3.16 13.23
CA ALA A 63 0.96 -3.71 13.59
C ALA A 63 1.78 -4.06 12.35
N THR A 64 1.13 -4.66 11.34
CA THR A 64 1.72 -4.95 10.04
C THR A 64 2.24 -3.69 9.37
N VAL A 65 1.39 -2.67 9.22
CA VAL A 65 1.76 -1.38 8.60
C VAL A 65 2.92 -0.73 9.35
N THR A 66 2.83 -0.65 10.68
CA THR A 66 3.86 -0.03 11.52
C THR A 66 5.19 -0.76 11.39
N GLY A 67 5.19 -2.10 11.45
CA GLY A 67 6.41 -2.90 11.33
C GLY A 67 7.08 -2.77 9.97
N LEU A 68 6.32 -2.83 8.88
CA LEU A 68 6.82 -2.66 7.51
C LEU A 68 7.45 -1.27 7.32
N MET A 69 6.74 -0.22 7.72
CA MET A 69 7.22 1.17 7.54
C MET A 69 8.42 1.49 8.43
N ALA A 70 8.50 0.91 9.63
CA ALA A 70 9.68 1.04 10.49
C ALA A 70 10.94 0.36 9.92
N ALA A 71 10.77 -0.61 9.04
CA ALA A 71 11.87 -1.27 8.34
C ALA A 71 12.34 -0.49 7.10
N LEU A 72 11.43 0.17 6.40
CA LEU A 72 11.70 0.87 5.15
C LEU A 72 12.52 2.15 5.41
N ASP A 73 13.51 2.42 4.55
CA ASP A 73 14.26 3.69 4.59
C ASP A 73 13.41 4.81 3.96
N PRO A 74 13.52 6.05 4.42
CA PRO A 74 12.82 7.18 3.79
C PRO A 74 13.08 7.35 2.29
N ARG A 75 14.22 6.88 1.78
CA ARG A 75 14.58 6.94 0.36
C ARG A 75 14.02 5.79 -0.47
N ASP A 76 13.62 4.69 0.18
CA ASP A 76 13.04 3.54 -0.49
C ASP A 76 11.61 3.86 -0.97
N TYR A 77 11.20 3.22 -2.05
CA TYR A 77 9.90 3.45 -2.67
C TYR A 77 8.86 2.48 -2.14
N LEU A 78 7.63 2.98 -2.00
CA LEU A 78 6.48 2.20 -1.57
C LEU A 78 5.37 2.24 -2.63
N PHE A 79 4.91 1.06 -3.02
CA PHE A 79 3.68 0.84 -3.80
C PHE A 79 2.72 0.04 -2.95
N THR A 80 1.45 0.43 -2.90
CA THR A 80 0.44 -0.23 -2.08
C THR A 80 -0.78 -0.66 -2.91
N ASN A 81 -1.59 -1.53 -2.35
CA ASN A 81 -2.94 -1.75 -2.83
C ASN A 81 -3.87 -0.61 -2.36
N TYR A 82 -5.17 -0.75 -2.60
CA TYR A 82 -6.19 0.26 -2.25
C TYR A 82 -6.41 0.44 -0.73
N ARG A 83 -5.80 -0.35 0.15
CA ARG A 83 -5.87 -0.20 1.62
C ARG A 83 -4.59 0.48 2.09
N GLU A 84 -4.54 1.81 1.95
CA GLU A 84 -3.26 2.54 2.00
C GLU A 84 -3.18 3.64 3.04
N HIS A 85 -4.29 4.01 3.71
CA HIS A 85 -4.29 5.17 4.62
C HIS A 85 -3.25 5.02 5.73
N GLY A 86 -3.17 3.84 6.36
CA GLY A 86 -2.19 3.55 7.39
C GLY A 86 -0.75 3.67 6.89
N TYR A 87 -0.49 3.24 5.65
CA TYR A 87 0.83 3.40 5.03
C TYR A 87 1.18 4.86 4.79
N ALA A 88 0.24 5.68 4.30
CA ALA A 88 0.43 7.11 4.12
C ALA A 88 0.80 7.79 5.46
N LEU A 89 0.05 7.50 6.53
CA LEU A 89 0.33 8.02 7.87
C LEU A 89 1.69 7.56 8.39
N ALA A 90 2.01 6.28 8.24
CA ALA A 90 3.27 5.71 8.74
C ALA A 90 4.50 6.14 7.92
N ARG A 91 4.31 6.58 6.66
CA ARG A 91 5.36 7.24 5.85
C ARG A 91 5.61 8.70 6.26
N GLY A 92 4.82 9.25 7.19
CA GLY A 92 4.97 10.60 7.70
C GLY A 92 4.15 11.66 6.97
N ILE A 93 3.21 11.26 6.13
CA ILE A 93 2.28 12.21 5.53
C ILE A 93 1.35 12.74 6.62
N GLU A 94 1.16 14.05 6.68
CA GLU A 94 0.34 14.70 7.70
C GLU A 94 -1.11 14.17 7.66
N SER A 95 -1.63 13.76 8.82
CA SER A 95 -2.99 13.18 8.96
C SER A 95 -4.06 14.09 8.37
N ARG A 96 -3.87 15.44 8.46
CA ARG A 96 -4.81 16.41 7.88
C ARG A 96 -4.87 16.34 6.36
N ARG A 97 -3.73 16.09 5.67
CA ARG A 97 -3.69 15.94 4.21
C ARG A 97 -4.30 14.63 3.76
N VAL A 98 -4.06 13.54 4.52
CA VAL A 98 -4.69 12.24 4.25
C VAL A 98 -6.21 12.33 4.42
N MET A 99 -6.70 12.95 5.50
CA MET A 99 -8.14 13.13 5.72
C MET A 99 -8.78 14.06 4.67
N ALA A 100 -8.08 15.12 4.26
CA ALA A 100 -8.54 16.01 3.20
C ALA A 100 -8.67 15.29 1.85
N GLU A 101 -7.76 14.35 1.54
CA GLU A 101 -7.88 13.51 0.35
C GLU A 101 -9.13 12.64 0.39
N LEU A 102 -9.39 11.98 1.52
CA LEU A 102 -10.60 11.18 1.70
C LEU A 102 -11.89 12.00 1.52
N TYR A 103 -11.87 13.29 1.93
CA TYR A 103 -13.00 14.22 1.77
C TYR A 103 -13.07 14.83 0.35
N GLY A 104 -12.18 14.44 -0.57
CA GLY A 104 -12.13 15.01 -1.92
C GLY A 104 -11.76 16.49 -1.93
N ARG A 105 -10.83 16.93 -1.06
CA ARG A 105 -10.44 18.34 -0.91
C ARG A 105 -9.12 18.64 -1.63
N SER A 106 -8.99 19.82 -2.21
CA SER A 106 -7.79 20.23 -2.97
C SER A 106 -6.52 20.29 -2.13
N THR A 107 -6.63 20.36 -0.79
CA THR A 107 -5.52 20.30 0.16
C THR A 107 -5.07 18.87 0.49
N GLY A 108 -5.72 17.87 -0.09
CA GLY A 108 -5.38 16.46 0.05
C GLY A 108 -4.05 16.09 -0.57
N VAL A 109 -3.60 14.87 -0.31
CA VAL A 109 -2.32 14.32 -0.78
C VAL A 109 -2.24 14.32 -2.30
N SER A 110 -3.31 13.87 -2.96
CA SER A 110 -3.50 13.84 -4.42
C SER A 110 -4.50 14.93 -4.87
N LYS A 111 -4.54 16.06 -4.15
CA LYS A 111 -5.38 17.23 -4.46
C LYS A 111 -6.88 16.95 -4.50
N GLY A 112 -7.33 15.89 -3.80
CA GLY A 112 -8.72 15.46 -3.76
C GLY A 112 -9.18 14.61 -4.94
N TRP A 113 -8.29 14.24 -5.86
CA TRP A 113 -8.61 13.45 -7.05
C TRP A 113 -8.46 11.94 -6.83
N GLY A 114 -7.66 11.52 -5.85
CA GLY A 114 -7.36 10.11 -5.59
C GLY A 114 -8.37 9.44 -4.65
N GLY A 115 -8.88 10.15 -3.68
CA GLY A 115 -9.75 9.59 -2.64
C GLY A 115 -9.07 8.52 -1.80
N SER A 116 -9.82 7.48 -1.39
CA SER A 116 -9.35 6.43 -0.50
C SER A 116 -8.32 5.47 -1.11
N MET A 117 -8.24 5.36 -2.44
CA MET A 117 -7.54 4.27 -3.11
C MET A 117 -6.37 4.70 -4.00
N HIS A 118 -6.12 6.01 -4.12
CA HIS A 118 -5.14 6.54 -5.08
C HIS A 118 -4.37 7.74 -4.50
N MET A 119 -3.71 7.52 -3.35
CA MET A 119 -2.87 8.53 -2.71
C MET A 119 -1.44 8.42 -3.22
N PHE A 120 -0.90 9.53 -3.73
CA PHE A 120 0.47 9.62 -4.23
C PHE A 120 1.20 10.77 -3.56
N ASP A 121 2.37 10.52 -2.98
CA ASP A 121 3.25 11.54 -2.44
C ASP A 121 4.72 11.19 -2.75
N VAL A 122 5.24 11.80 -3.81
CA VAL A 122 6.61 11.58 -4.27
C VAL A 122 7.64 12.02 -3.22
N THR A 123 7.32 13.04 -2.41
CA THR A 123 8.20 13.53 -1.34
C THR A 123 8.43 12.45 -0.29
N HIS A 124 7.39 11.71 0.05
CA HIS A 124 7.45 10.59 0.99
C HIS A 124 7.71 9.23 0.30
N ARG A 125 8.03 9.23 -0.99
CA ARG A 125 8.26 8.01 -1.79
C ARG A 125 7.08 7.04 -1.75
N LEU A 126 5.86 7.52 -1.53
CA LEU A 126 4.62 6.78 -1.70
C LEU A 126 4.17 6.93 -3.15
N LEU A 127 4.33 5.87 -3.94
CA LEU A 127 3.96 5.85 -5.35
C LEU A 127 2.62 5.14 -5.59
N GLY A 128 1.70 5.39 -4.65
CA GLY A 128 0.29 5.18 -4.76
C GLY A 128 -0.29 3.91 -4.21
N GLY A 129 -1.59 4.06 -3.98
CA GLY A 129 -2.55 3.00 -3.86
C GLY A 129 -3.21 2.70 -5.20
N TYR A 130 -3.51 1.45 -5.41
CA TYR A 130 -4.06 0.97 -6.68
C TYR A 130 -5.39 0.25 -6.44
N GLY A 131 -6.47 0.81 -6.98
CA GLY A 131 -7.81 0.19 -6.95
C GLY A 131 -7.88 -1.07 -7.81
N ILE A 132 -7.13 -1.11 -8.91
CA ILE A 132 -7.02 -2.31 -9.75
C ILE A 132 -6.13 -3.34 -9.06
N VAL A 133 -6.69 -4.51 -8.77
CA VAL A 133 -5.98 -5.60 -8.09
C VAL A 133 -4.73 -5.98 -8.88
N GLY A 134 -3.55 -5.82 -8.26
CA GLY A 134 -2.27 -6.14 -8.86
C GLY A 134 -1.73 -5.13 -9.87
N GLY A 135 -2.43 -4.04 -10.13
CA GLY A 135 -1.96 -2.99 -11.04
C GLY A 135 -0.63 -2.36 -10.61
N GLN A 136 -0.33 -2.36 -9.32
CA GLN A 136 0.94 -1.85 -8.78
C GLN A 136 2.14 -2.75 -9.06
N LEU A 137 1.94 -4.05 -9.29
CA LEU A 137 3.03 -5.02 -9.41
C LEU A 137 4.00 -4.73 -10.57
N PRO A 138 3.54 -4.58 -11.82
CA PRO A 138 4.43 -4.25 -12.94
C PRO A 138 5.06 -2.86 -12.80
N LEU A 139 4.35 -1.89 -12.20
CA LEU A 139 4.88 -0.54 -11.98
C LEU A 139 5.98 -0.54 -10.93
N ALA A 140 5.79 -1.26 -9.82
CA ALA A 140 6.80 -1.46 -8.79
C ALA A 140 8.05 -2.18 -9.34
N THR A 141 7.84 -3.19 -10.20
CA THR A 141 8.92 -3.91 -10.89
C THR A 141 9.68 -2.98 -11.83
N GLY A 142 8.97 -2.12 -12.57
CA GLY A 142 9.58 -1.09 -13.42
C GLY A 142 10.37 -0.04 -12.64
N ALA A 143 9.87 0.37 -11.46
CA ALA A 143 10.61 1.27 -10.56
C ALA A 143 11.90 0.59 -10.03
N ALA A 144 11.85 -0.69 -9.68
CA ALA A 144 13.02 -1.45 -9.26
C ALA A 144 14.04 -1.61 -10.40
N LEU A 145 13.59 -1.83 -11.62
CA LEU A 145 14.45 -1.84 -12.82
C LEU A 145 15.12 -0.46 -13.02
N ALA A 146 14.38 0.63 -12.87
CA ALA A 146 14.94 1.97 -13.00
C ALA A 146 16.01 2.28 -11.92
N ILE A 147 15.85 1.77 -10.69
CA ILE A 147 16.86 1.86 -9.63
C ILE A 147 18.11 1.09 -10.04
N ASP A 148 17.94 -0.15 -10.47
CA ASP A 148 19.07 -1.01 -10.89
C ASP A 148 19.82 -0.40 -12.07
N TYR A 149 19.09 0.04 -13.10
CA TYR A 149 19.66 0.67 -14.28
C TYR A 149 20.49 1.92 -13.97
N ARG A 150 20.10 2.71 -12.96
CA ARG A 150 20.85 3.90 -12.51
C ARG A 150 21.99 3.57 -11.53
N GLY A 151 22.14 2.32 -11.11
CA GLY A 151 23.09 1.93 -10.07
C GLY A 151 22.73 2.47 -8.68
N GLY A 152 21.44 2.72 -8.43
CA GLY A 152 20.93 3.18 -7.13
C GLY A 152 20.98 2.09 -6.05
N ASP A 153 20.87 2.50 -4.78
CA ASP A 153 20.86 1.60 -3.62
C ASP A 153 19.49 1.58 -2.90
N GLU A 154 18.48 2.22 -3.47
CA GLU A 154 17.11 2.18 -2.98
C GLU A 154 16.49 0.80 -3.20
N VAL A 155 15.44 0.51 -2.47
CA VAL A 155 14.60 -0.69 -2.61
C VAL A 155 13.17 -0.27 -2.88
N VAL A 156 12.46 -1.07 -3.65
CA VAL A 156 11.02 -0.95 -3.81
C VAL A 156 10.34 -1.95 -2.88
N MET A 157 9.42 -1.49 -2.04
CA MET A 157 8.45 -2.34 -1.35
C MET A 157 7.11 -2.24 -2.06
N CYS A 158 6.54 -3.38 -2.44
CA CYS A 158 5.25 -3.48 -3.10
C CYS A 158 4.31 -4.35 -2.27
N THR A 159 3.30 -3.74 -1.63
CA THR A 159 2.30 -4.50 -0.85
C THR A 159 1.14 -4.93 -1.74
N LEU A 160 0.63 -6.14 -1.50
CA LEU A 160 -0.47 -6.75 -2.24
C LEU A 160 -1.32 -7.62 -1.30
N GLY A 161 -2.61 -7.76 -1.59
CA GLY A 161 -3.47 -8.66 -0.82
C GLY A 161 -3.31 -10.13 -1.24
N ASP A 162 -3.78 -11.04 -0.38
CA ASP A 162 -3.80 -12.48 -0.61
C ASP A 162 -4.52 -12.88 -1.92
N GLY A 163 -5.64 -12.23 -2.26
CA GLY A 163 -6.34 -12.46 -3.52
C GLY A 163 -5.55 -12.06 -4.77
N THR A 164 -4.54 -11.21 -4.64
CA THR A 164 -3.73 -10.73 -5.76
C THR A 164 -2.79 -11.80 -6.31
N VAL A 165 -2.44 -12.81 -5.54
CA VAL A 165 -1.47 -13.85 -5.95
C VAL A 165 -1.97 -14.76 -7.07
N ALA A 166 -3.26 -14.70 -7.40
CA ALA A 166 -3.88 -15.52 -8.43
C ALA A 166 -3.87 -14.88 -9.83
N ILE A 167 -3.47 -13.59 -9.95
CA ILE A 167 -3.48 -12.89 -11.24
C ILE A 167 -2.17 -13.08 -12.02
N GLY A 168 -2.22 -12.97 -13.36
CA GLY A 168 -1.05 -13.10 -14.23
C GLY A 168 0.07 -12.12 -13.90
N ALA A 169 -0.26 -10.84 -13.66
CA ALA A 169 0.70 -9.79 -13.33
C ALA A 169 1.58 -10.11 -12.09
N PHE A 170 1.06 -10.88 -11.11
CA PHE A 170 1.87 -11.36 -9.97
C PHE A 170 3.01 -12.25 -10.47
N HIS A 171 2.67 -13.26 -11.26
CA HIS A 171 3.63 -14.24 -11.78
C HIS A 171 4.65 -13.62 -12.71
N GLU A 172 4.22 -12.73 -13.59
CA GLU A 172 5.09 -12.00 -14.52
C GLU A 172 6.07 -11.09 -13.80
N SER A 173 5.58 -10.33 -12.80
CA SER A 173 6.41 -9.42 -12.00
C SER A 173 7.47 -10.15 -11.18
N LEU A 174 7.11 -11.27 -10.53
CA LEU A 174 8.07 -12.08 -9.76
C LEU A 174 9.13 -12.68 -10.69
N ASN A 175 8.72 -13.20 -11.86
CA ASN A 175 9.63 -13.76 -12.84
C ASN A 175 10.65 -12.72 -13.33
N ILE A 176 10.20 -11.53 -13.72
CA ILE A 176 11.09 -10.46 -14.19
C ILE A 176 12.02 -10.00 -13.07
N ALA A 177 11.48 -9.80 -11.85
CA ALA A 177 12.27 -9.37 -10.71
C ALA A 177 13.39 -10.36 -10.37
N ALA A 178 13.08 -11.66 -10.39
CA ALA A 178 14.06 -12.72 -10.13
C ALA A 178 15.09 -12.85 -11.26
N LEU A 179 14.64 -12.80 -12.52
CA LEU A 179 15.51 -12.92 -13.70
C LEU A 179 16.57 -11.81 -13.74
N TRP A 180 16.21 -10.60 -13.38
CA TRP A 180 17.08 -9.42 -13.44
C TRP A 180 17.65 -9.01 -12.09
N ASN A 181 17.42 -9.79 -11.01
CA ASN A 181 17.93 -9.53 -9.67
C ASN A 181 17.55 -8.13 -9.14
N LEU A 182 16.30 -7.71 -9.37
CA LEU A 182 15.84 -6.37 -9.07
C LEU A 182 15.72 -6.11 -7.55
N PRO A 183 15.97 -4.88 -7.07
CA PRO A 183 15.89 -4.50 -5.66
C PRO A 183 14.45 -4.29 -5.21
N ILE A 184 13.66 -5.37 -5.14
CA ILE A 184 12.24 -5.32 -4.78
C ILE A 184 11.88 -6.34 -3.71
N VAL A 185 10.99 -5.93 -2.79
CA VAL A 185 10.30 -6.80 -1.84
C VAL A 185 8.82 -6.78 -2.17
N PHE A 186 8.28 -7.93 -2.55
CA PHE A 186 6.83 -8.15 -2.65
C PHE A 186 6.33 -8.58 -1.28
N VAL A 187 5.31 -7.87 -0.74
CA VAL A 187 4.75 -8.15 0.58
C VAL A 187 3.28 -8.54 0.43
N ILE A 188 2.98 -9.81 0.65
CA ILE A 188 1.61 -10.32 0.68
C ILE A 188 1.01 -9.99 2.06
N ILE A 189 0.03 -9.10 2.10
CA ILE A 189 -0.79 -8.83 3.27
C ILE A 189 -1.92 -9.85 3.25
N ASN A 190 -1.70 -10.97 3.95
CA ASN A 190 -2.64 -12.07 3.98
C ASN A 190 -3.58 -11.93 5.18
N ASN A 191 -4.76 -11.35 4.95
CA ASN A 191 -5.82 -11.26 5.94
C ASN A 191 -6.87 -12.39 5.78
N GLY A 192 -6.53 -13.45 5.05
CA GLY A 192 -7.31 -14.66 4.87
C GLY A 192 -8.47 -14.57 3.89
N LEU A 193 -8.81 -13.36 3.42
CA LEU A 193 -10.05 -13.11 2.70
C LEU A 193 -9.88 -12.14 1.53
N GLY A 194 -9.94 -12.63 0.29
CA GLY A 194 -10.20 -11.81 -0.89
C GLY A 194 -11.69 -11.46 -0.98
N MET A 195 -12.09 -10.28 -0.51
CA MET A 195 -13.48 -9.94 -0.18
C MET A 195 -14.05 -10.95 0.85
N GLY A 196 -14.89 -11.89 0.44
CA GLY A 196 -15.43 -12.97 1.25
C GLY A 196 -14.92 -14.37 0.86
N THR A 197 -13.96 -14.45 -0.07
CA THR A 197 -13.38 -15.75 -0.53
C THR A 197 -12.11 -16.04 0.26
N THR A 198 -12.06 -17.20 0.93
CA THR A 198 -10.88 -17.60 1.71
C THR A 198 -9.71 -18.01 0.79
N VAL A 199 -8.50 -17.89 1.31
CA VAL A 199 -7.28 -18.35 0.61
C VAL A 199 -7.39 -19.81 0.19
N ALA A 200 -7.89 -20.69 1.06
CA ALA A 200 -8.07 -22.11 0.77
C ALA A 200 -9.03 -22.39 -0.41
N LYS A 201 -9.95 -21.46 -0.72
CA LYS A 201 -10.87 -21.57 -1.86
C LYS A 201 -10.32 -20.93 -3.13
N SER A 202 -9.33 -20.04 -3.03
CA SER A 202 -8.80 -19.28 -4.16
C SER A 202 -7.39 -19.68 -4.58
N SER A 203 -6.68 -20.44 -3.74
CA SER A 203 -5.29 -20.80 -3.98
C SER A 203 -5.06 -22.29 -3.76
N ALA A 204 -4.46 -22.97 -4.75
CA ALA A 204 -4.03 -24.36 -4.62
C ALA A 204 -2.89 -24.54 -3.60
N GLU A 205 -2.03 -23.51 -3.45
CA GLU A 205 -1.01 -23.40 -2.43
C GLU A 205 -1.45 -22.34 -1.40
N PRO A 206 -1.97 -22.74 -0.22
CA PRO A 206 -2.46 -21.81 0.78
C PRO A 206 -1.35 -21.08 1.55
N ASP A 207 -0.14 -21.65 1.56
CA ASP A 207 1.06 -21.02 2.11
C ASP A 207 1.69 -20.11 1.07
N LEU A 208 1.15 -18.91 0.91
CA LEU A 208 1.38 -18.06 -0.26
C LEU A 208 2.86 -17.67 -0.44
N TYR A 209 3.65 -17.59 0.64
CA TYR A 209 5.09 -17.33 0.55
C TYR A 209 5.84 -18.42 -0.22
N GLN A 210 5.35 -19.66 -0.25
CA GLN A 210 5.98 -20.78 -0.95
C GLN A 210 6.02 -20.57 -2.48
N ARG A 211 5.15 -19.68 -3.02
CA ARG A 211 5.16 -19.30 -4.43
C ARG A 211 6.48 -18.68 -4.89
N GLY A 212 7.27 -18.11 -3.97
CA GLY A 212 8.61 -17.60 -4.25
C GLY A 212 9.56 -18.67 -4.80
N ALA A 213 9.39 -19.91 -4.38
CA ALA A 213 10.25 -21.04 -4.83
C ALA A 213 10.18 -21.28 -6.35
N ALA A 214 9.04 -21.03 -7.00
CA ALA A 214 8.86 -21.16 -8.45
C ALA A 214 9.80 -20.22 -9.23
N TYR A 215 10.25 -19.12 -8.62
CA TYR A 215 11.14 -18.10 -9.20
C TYR A 215 12.52 -18.09 -8.53
N ARG A 216 12.87 -19.10 -7.71
CA ARG A 216 14.10 -19.13 -6.90
C ARG A 216 14.27 -17.87 -6.03
N MET A 217 13.17 -17.26 -5.64
CA MET A 217 13.13 -16.07 -4.81
C MET A 217 13.12 -16.49 -3.33
N GLU A 218 13.97 -15.87 -2.51
CA GLU A 218 13.88 -16.04 -1.06
C GLU A 218 12.50 -15.59 -0.58
N SER A 219 11.92 -16.34 0.36
CA SER A 219 10.63 -16.04 0.91
C SER A 219 10.52 -16.40 2.39
N ALA A 220 9.60 -15.76 3.08
CA ALA A 220 9.26 -16.07 4.47
C ALA A 220 7.83 -15.68 4.79
N ARG A 221 7.32 -16.25 5.89
CA ARG A 221 6.05 -15.86 6.51
C ARG A 221 6.33 -15.28 7.90
N VAL A 222 5.57 -14.28 8.30
CA VAL A 222 5.65 -13.66 9.63
C VAL A 222 4.26 -13.38 10.19
N ASP A 223 4.17 -13.41 11.52
CA ASP A 223 2.99 -12.95 12.26
C ASP A 223 2.88 -11.43 12.18
N GLY A 224 1.78 -10.93 11.62
CA GLY A 224 1.48 -9.51 11.41
C GLY A 224 0.92 -8.80 12.63
N PHE A 225 0.61 -9.50 13.73
CA PHE A 225 0.09 -8.90 14.96
C PHE A 225 1.20 -8.31 15.86
N ASP A 226 2.46 -8.69 15.65
CA ASP A 226 3.62 -8.12 16.37
C ASP A 226 4.42 -7.19 15.44
N PRO A 227 4.39 -5.86 15.65
CA PRO A 227 5.12 -4.91 14.81
C PRO A 227 6.63 -5.08 14.86
N VAL A 228 7.18 -5.69 15.93
CA VAL A 228 8.61 -5.97 16.04
C VAL A 228 8.99 -7.15 15.15
N ALA A 229 8.22 -8.22 15.18
CA ALA A 229 8.43 -9.40 14.34
C ALA A 229 8.31 -9.03 12.84
N VAL A 230 7.29 -8.26 12.48
CA VAL A 230 7.12 -7.74 11.11
C VAL A 230 8.32 -6.91 10.68
N ARG A 231 8.78 -5.98 11.54
CA ARG A 231 9.96 -5.16 11.24
C ARG A 231 11.21 -6.01 11.03
N GLU A 232 11.48 -6.99 11.88
CA GLU A 232 12.66 -7.87 11.77
C GLU A 232 12.63 -8.66 10.45
N ALA A 233 11.48 -9.23 10.08
CA ALA A 233 11.30 -9.93 8.81
C ALA A 233 11.47 -8.99 7.61
N ALA A 234 10.88 -7.81 7.66
CA ALA A 234 10.97 -6.80 6.61
C ALA A 234 12.41 -6.28 6.44
N VAL A 235 13.17 -6.06 7.54
CA VAL A 235 14.58 -5.67 7.48
C VAL A 235 15.39 -6.74 6.72
N LYS A 236 15.19 -8.04 7.03
CA LYS A 236 15.86 -9.13 6.32
C LYS A 236 15.52 -9.11 4.82
N ALA A 237 14.24 -8.95 4.48
CA ALA A 237 13.78 -8.90 3.09
C ALA A 237 14.38 -7.70 2.33
N ILE A 238 14.39 -6.52 2.96
CA ILE A 238 14.97 -5.29 2.38
C ILE A 238 16.49 -5.43 2.19
N GLU A 239 17.22 -6.01 3.15
CA GLU A 239 18.64 -6.26 3.02
C GLU A 239 18.96 -7.23 1.86
N ALA A 240 18.14 -8.28 1.70
CA ALA A 240 18.25 -9.19 0.56
C ALA A 240 18.00 -8.46 -0.77
N ALA A 241 16.88 -7.74 -0.88
CA ALA A 241 16.53 -6.98 -2.08
C ALA A 241 17.58 -5.93 -2.44
N ARG A 242 18.09 -5.19 -1.45
CA ARG A 242 19.15 -4.20 -1.63
C ARG A 242 20.45 -4.81 -2.17
N SER A 243 20.70 -6.08 -1.89
CA SER A 243 21.84 -6.83 -2.46
C SER A 243 21.54 -7.50 -3.80
N GLY A 244 20.45 -7.13 -4.48
CA GLY A 244 20.06 -7.71 -5.78
C GLY A 244 19.40 -9.08 -5.67
N ARG A 245 18.80 -9.41 -4.54
CA ARG A 245 18.02 -10.64 -4.34
C ARG A 245 16.58 -10.28 -3.98
N PRO A 246 15.67 -10.23 -4.96
CA PRO A 246 14.27 -9.93 -4.70
C PRO A 246 13.68 -10.89 -3.67
N TYR A 247 12.70 -10.42 -2.91
CA TYR A 247 12.16 -11.17 -1.78
C TYR A 247 10.64 -11.20 -1.78
N LEU A 248 10.05 -12.34 -1.39
CA LEU A 248 8.61 -12.48 -1.18
C LEU A 248 8.34 -12.66 0.33
N LEU A 249 7.70 -11.69 0.96
CA LEU A 249 7.32 -11.73 2.36
C LEU A 249 5.81 -11.89 2.49
N GLU A 250 5.35 -12.91 3.20
CA GLU A 250 3.94 -13.04 3.58
C GLU A 250 3.75 -12.60 5.03
N VAL A 251 2.83 -11.68 5.26
CA VAL A 251 2.46 -11.19 6.59
C VAL A 251 1.04 -11.63 6.87
N ILE A 252 0.87 -12.49 7.87
CA ILE A 252 -0.44 -12.97 8.31
C ILE A 252 -1.06 -11.94 9.23
N THR A 253 -2.22 -11.47 8.89
CA THR A 253 -2.95 -10.45 9.65
C THR A 253 -4.46 -10.71 9.55
N GLU A 254 -5.26 -9.82 10.13
CA GLU A 254 -6.72 -9.93 10.09
C GLU A 254 -7.34 -8.55 9.85
N ARG A 255 -8.49 -8.53 9.20
CA ARG A 255 -9.32 -7.32 9.14
C ARG A 255 -10.33 -7.37 10.27
N LEU A 256 -10.42 -6.32 11.09
CA LEU A 256 -11.43 -6.22 12.15
C LEU A 256 -12.83 -5.88 11.63
N ARG A 257 -12.93 -5.43 10.36
CA ARG A 257 -14.20 -5.10 9.70
C ARG A 257 -14.33 -5.79 8.35
N GLY A 258 -15.42 -5.55 7.64
CA GLY A 258 -15.64 -6.01 6.28
C GLY A 258 -14.57 -5.54 5.30
N HIS A 259 -14.68 -5.96 4.05
CA HIS A 259 -13.73 -5.62 3.00
C HIS A 259 -13.60 -4.11 2.78
N SER A 260 -14.72 -3.41 2.77
CA SER A 260 -14.81 -1.94 2.75
C SER A 260 -15.84 -1.48 3.77
N VAL A 261 -16.01 -0.16 3.95
CA VAL A 261 -16.96 0.39 4.93
C VAL A 261 -18.40 -0.05 4.65
N VAL A 262 -18.77 -0.25 3.39
CA VAL A 262 -20.13 -0.70 3.00
C VAL A 262 -20.34 -2.20 3.10
N ASP A 263 -19.28 -2.98 3.30
CA ASP A 263 -19.37 -4.42 3.40
C ASP A 263 -19.87 -4.85 4.79
N PRO A 264 -21.06 -5.48 4.89
CA PRO A 264 -21.63 -5.92 6.17
C PRO A 264 -20.95 -7.17 6.74
N ALA A 265 -19.95 -7.74 6.07
CA ALA A 265 -19.17 -8.92 6.48
C ALA A 265 -20.03 -10.15 6.85
N LYS A 266 -21.14 -10.40 6.14
CA LYS A 266 -22.05 -11.53 6.40
C LYS A 266 -21.41 -12.91 6.23
N TYR A 267 -20.23 -12.99 5.66
CA TYR A 267 -19.43 -14.20 5.51
C TYR A 267 -18.66 -14.60 6.78
N ARG A 268 -18.66 -13.76 7.83
CA ARG A 268 -18.03 -14.05 9.13
C ARG A 268 -19.04 -14.64 10.10
N SER A 269 -18.62 -15.65 10.87
CA SER A 269 -19.42 -16.18 11.96
C SER A 269 -19.34 -15.28 13.21
N ALA A 270 -20.29 -15.44 14.13
CA ALA A 270 -20.30 -14.72 15.40
C ALA A 270 -19.05 -15.06 16.26
N GLU A 271 -18.63 -16.32 16.22
CA GLU A 271 -17.44 -16.82 16.93
C GLU A 271 -16.16 -16.18 16.37
N GLU A 272 -16.06 -16.04 15.05
CA GLU A 272 -14.93 -15.35 14.40
C GLU A 272 -14.88 -13.88 14.81
N VAL A 273 -16.01 -13.19 14.82
CA VAL A 273 -16.08 -11.78 15.25
C VAL A 273 -15.67 -11.62 16.72
N GLU A 274 -16.06 -12.56 17.58
CA GLU A 274 -15.67 -12.52 19.00
C GLU A 274 -14.17 -12.79 19.19
N ARG A 275 -13.61 -13.77 18.48
CA ARG A 275 -12.18 -14.05 18.47
C ARG A 275 -11.37 -12.80 18.08
N LEU A 276 -11.77 -12.10 17.02
CA LEU A 276 -11.10 -10.88 16.53
C LEU A 276 -11.03 -9.76 17.57
N LYS A 277 -12.01 -9.66 18.49
CA LYS A 277 -11.96 -8.68 19.58
C LYS A 277 -10.84 -8.97 20.59
N HIS A 278 -10.53 -10.25 20.80
CA HIS A 278 -9.50 -10.68 21.74
C HIS A 278 -8.09 -10.67 21.10
N GLU A 279 -8.01 -10.73 19.77
CA GLU A 279 -6.76 -10.73 19.00
C GLU A 279 -6.41 -9.34 18.43
N ASP A 280 -6.89 -8.27 19.06
CA ASP A 280 -6.58 -6.91 18.63
C ASP A 280 -5.08 -6.59 18.78
N PRO A 281 -4.36 -6.28 17.67
CA PRO A 281 -2.91 -6.07 17.69
C PRO A 281 -2.48 -4.92 18.60
N ILE A 282 -3.32 -3.88 18.77
CA ILE A 282 -3.02 -2.75 19.66
C ILE A 282 -3.08 -3.16 21.12
N GLN A 283 -4.11 -3.94 21.49
CA GLN A 283 -4.26 -4.45 22.85
C GLN A 283 -3.14 -5.42 23.20
N LEU A 284 -2.83 -6.36 22.29
CA LEU A 284 -1.75 -7.32 22.48
C LEU A 284 -0.39 -6.64 22.65
N PHE A 285 -0.06 -5.68 21.80
CA PHE A 285 1.20 -4.97 21.86
C PHE A 285 1.26 -4.04 23.07
N GLY A 286 0.18 -3.31 23.40
CA GLY A 286 0.07 -2.46 24.59
C GLY A 286 0.27 -3.26 25.87
N SER A 287 -0.39 -4.43 26.01
CA SER A 287 -0.21 -5.35 27.14
C SER A 287 1.24 -5.82 27.29
N LYS A 288 1.89 -6.15 26.16
CA LYS A 288 3.32 -6.52 26.14
C LYS A 288 4.22 -5.39 26.61
N LEU A 289 3.95 -4.13 26.22
CA LEU A 289 4.73 -2.97 26.67
C LEU A 289 4.50 -2.68 28.15
N THR A 290 3.27 -2.79 28.63
CA THR A 290 2.93 -2.60 30.05
C THR A 290 3.61 -3.66 30.91
N ALA A 291 3.55 -4.92 30.51
CA ALA A 291 4.23 -6.02 31.22
C ALA A 291 5.77 -5.82 31.30
N ASN A 292 6.35 -5.11 30.34
CA ASN A 292 7.78 -4.75 30.33
C ASN A 292 8.09 -3.39 30.98
N GLY A 293 7.11 -2.74 31.61
CA GLY A 293 7.28 -1.45 32.28
C GLY A 293 7.57 -0.26 31.34
N LEU A 294 7.22 -0.38 30.07
CA LEU A 294 7.41 0.67 29.06
C LEU A 294 6.17 1.57 28.89
N LEU A 295 5.01 1.09 29.30
CA LEU A 295 3.75 1.84 29.35
C LEU A 295 3.07 1.60 30.70
N ASP A 296 2.34 2.61 31.17
CA ASP A 296 1.40 2.55 32.28
C ASP A 296 0.06 3.18 31.87
N SER A 297 -0.91 3.20 32.78
CA SER A 297 -2.24 3.76 32.52
C SER A 297 -2.19 5.23 32.10
N ASP A 298 -1.30 6.01 32.71
CA ASP A 298 -1.22 7.45 32.50
C ASP A 298 -0.61 7.75 31.12
N SER A 299 0.46 7.07 30.74
CA SER A 299 1.08 7.19 29.42
C SER A 299 0.15 6.70 28.29
N ILE A 300 -0.60 5.62 28.51
CA ILE A 300 -1.62 5.13 27.56
C ILE A 300 -2.72 6.20 27.37
N ALA A 301 -3.21 6.79 28.47
CA ALA A 301 -4.21 7.85 28.41
C ALA A 301 -3.69 9.08 27.67
N ALA A 302 -2.48 9.54 28.00
CA ALA A 302 -1.85 10.69 27.36
C ALA A 302 -1.65 10.50 25.85
N ILE A 303 -1.17 9.32 25.42
CA ILE A 303 -1.06 8.98 24.00
C ILE A 303 -2.45 8.96 23.34
N GLY A 304 -3.46 8.45 24.05
CA GLY A 304 -4.84 8.42 23.58
C GLY A 304 -5.40 9.81 23.31
N GLU A 305 -5.19 10.74 24.25
CA GLU A 305 -5.62 12.14 24.12
C GLU A 305 -4.88 12.88 22.99
N GLU A 306 -3.56 12.71 22.91
CA GLU A 306 -2.76 13.28 21.84
C GLU A 306 -3.26 12.83 20.45
N VAL A 307 -3.45 11.53 20.27
CA VAL A 307 -3.91 10.94 19.01
C VAL A 307 -5.32 11.41 18.68
N ALA A 308 -6.22 11.48 19.65
CA ALA A 308 -7.58 12.00 19.46
C ALA A 308 -7.57 13.45 18.99
N GLY A 309 -6.70 14.28 19.57
CA GLY A 309 -6.49 15.68 19.15
C GLY A 309 -6.02 15.78 17.68
N ILE A 310 -5.03 14.97 17.30
CA ILE A 310 -4.51 14.93 15.92
C ILE A 310 -5.62 14.56 14.93
N VAL A 311 -6.40 13.53 15.23
CA VAL A 311 -7.46 13.03 14.34
C VAL A 311 -8.63 14.03 14.24
N THR A 312 -8.99 14.67 15.35
CA THR A 312 -10.02 15.72 15.35
C THR A 312 -9.58 16.90 14.49
N ALA A 313 -8.37 17.41 14.71
CA ALA A 313 -7.82 18.51 13.92
C ALA A 313 -7.71 18.16 12.42
N ALA A 314 -7.39 16.92 12.08
CA ALA A 314 -7.36 16.45 10.69
C ALA A 314 -8.76 16.46 10.04
N ALA A 315 -9.79 16.03 10.78
CA ALA A 315 -11.16 16.04 10.29
C ALA A 315 -11.71 17.49 10.12
N ASP A 316 -11.40 18.37 11.05
CA ASP A 316 -11.81 19.79 10.99
C ASP A 316 -11.12 20.51 9.82
N PHE A 317 -9.82 20.28 9.62
CA PHE A 317 -9.08 20.78 8.48
C PHE A 317 -9.70 20.30 7.15
N ALA A 318 -9.99 19.00 7.04
CA ALA A 318 -10.61 18.45 5.84
C ALA A 318 -12.01 19.05 5.58
N ALA A 319 -12.81 19.23 6.63
CA ALA A 319 -14.15 19.82 6.51
C ALA A 319 -14.13 21.28 6.04
N SER A 320 -13.13 22.05 6.47
CA SER A 320 -12.97 23.48 6.11
C SER A 320 -12.19 23.70 4.82
N SER A 321 -11.56 22.68 4.27
CA SER A 321 -10.76 22.79 3.05
C SER A 321 -11.61 22.94 1.79
N PRO A 322 -11.13 23.67 0.76
CA PRO A 322 -11.87 23.88 -0.48
C PRO A 322 -11.93 22.60 -1.33
N LEU A 323 -12.95 22.54 -2.20
CA LEU A 323 -13.03 21.54 -3.26
C LEU A 323 -12.01 21.86 -4.36
N PRO A 324 -11.57 20.86 -5.15
CA PRO A 324 -10.81 21.09 -6.37
C PRO A 324 -11.61 21.96 -7.35
N GLU A 325 -10.89 22.83 -8.08
CA GLU A 325 -11.54 23.64 -9.12
C GLU A 325 -11.92 22.76 -10.31
N VAL A 326 -13.17 22.89 -10.79
CA VAL A 326 -13.68 22.10 -11.93
C VAL A 326 -12.84 22.30 -13.18
N ALA A 327 -12.26 23.49 -13.38
CA ALA A 327 -11.37 23.77 -14.51
C ALA A 327 -10.14 22.86 -14.57
N THR A 328 -9.72 22.29 -13.41
CA THR A 328 -8.52 21.42 -13.33
C THR A 328 -8.84 19.93 -13.58
N LEU A 329 -10.06 19.58 -13.98
CA LEU A 329 -10.53 18.19 -14.13
C LEU A 329 -9.62 17.32 -15.02
N PHE A 330 -9.04 17.90 -16.06
CA PHE A 330 -8.20 17.18 -17.03
C PHE A 330 -6.70 17.41 -16.85
N ASP A 331 -6.29 18.30 -15.94
CA ASP A 331 -4.88 18.69 -15.80
C ASP A 331 -3.98 17.56 -15.29
N TYR A 332 -4.57 16.59 -14.60
CA TYR A 332 -3.84 15.49 -13.95
C TYR A 332 -4.07 14.12 -14.62
N THR A 333 -4.70 14.11 -15.80
CA THR A 333 -4.95 12.84 -16.53
C THR A 333 -3.67 12.30 -17.15
N TYR A 334 -2.79 13.18 -17.64
CA TYR A 334 -1.51 12.83 -18.26
C TYR A 334 -0.39 13.71 -17.71
N ALA A 335 0.85 13.19 -17.76
CA ALA A 335 2.04 13.94 -17.34
C ALA A 335 2.27 15.21 -18.19
N THR A 336 1.90 15.17 -19.46
CA THR A 336 1.87 16.35 -20.35
C THR A 336 0.41 16.77 -20.49
N PRO A 337 0.08 18.03 -20.18
CA PRO A 337 -1.28 18.52 -20.36
C PRO A 337 -1.75 18.31 -21.80
N VAL A 338 -2.87 17.62 -21.97
CA VAL A 338 -3.56 17.55 -23.24
C VAL A 338 -4.44 18.79 -23.34
N PRO A 339 -4.31 19.63 -24.38
CA PRO A 339 -5.16 20.79 -24.54
C PRO A 339 -6.63 20.39 -24.45
N ASN A 340 -7.37 21.06 -23.59
CA ASN A 340 -8.81 20.89 -23.43
C ASN A 340 -9.49 21.45 -24.68
N ASP A 341 -9.61 20.66 -25.74
CA ASP A 341 -10.32 21.08 -26.96
C ASP A 341 -11.81 20.82 -26.79
N SER A 342 -12.57 21.89 -26.58
CA SER A 342 -14.02 21.86 -26.46
C SER A 342 -14.75 21.24 -27.66
N ARG A 343 -14.05 21.02 -28.77
CA ARG A 343 -14.60 20.38 -29.98
C ARG A 343 -14.56 18.85 -29.94
N ARG A 344 -13.91 18.25 -28.93
CA ARG A 344 -13.86 16.80 -28.75
C ARG A 344 -14.96 16.34 -27.79
N LEU A 345 -15.85 15.55 -28.27
CA LEU A 345 -16.87 14.87 -27.45
C LEU A 345 -16.25 13.72 -26.67
N PRO A 346 -16.78 13.40 -25.46
CA PRO A 346 -16.37 12.21 -24.72
C PRO A 346 -16.44 10.96 -25.62
N GLY A 347 -15.35 10.19 -25.65
CA GLY A 347 -15.26 8.97 -26.47
C GLY A 347 -14.71 9.15 -27.89
N GLN A 348 -14.39 10.38 -28.33
CA GLN A 348 -13.66 10.58 -29.56
C GLN A 348 -12.18 10.18 -29.39
N PRO A 349 -11.58 9.50 -30.41
CA PRO A 349 -10.18 9.10 -30.33
C PRO A 349 -9.27 10.31 -30.19
N LEU A 350 -8.27 10.21 -29.32
CA LEU A 350 -7.25 11.25 -29.06
C LEU A 350 -6.34 11.53 -30.27
N PHE A 351 -6.30 10.59 -31.21
CA PHE A 351 -5.52 10.68 -32.44
C PHE A 351 -6.46 10.63 -33.66
N GLU A 352 -6.17 11.42 -34.68
CA GLU A 352 -6.83 11.21 -35.97
C GLU A 352 -6.57 9.78 -36.44
N PRO A 353 -7.58 9.05 -36.85
CA PRO A 353 -7.37 7.73 -37.45
C PRO A 353 -6.38 7.85 -38.60
N LEU A 354 -5.33 7.01 -38.60
CA LEU A 354 -4.45 6.92 -39.79
C LEU A 354 -5.33 6.67 -41.03
N PRO A 355 -5.11 7.40 -42.10
CA PRO A 355 -5.87 7.15 -43.32
C PRO A 355 -5.71 5.69 -43.70
N LEU A 356 -6.85 4.98 -43.83
CA LEU A 356 -6.83 3.61 -44.28
C LEU A 356 -6.20 3.54 -45.66
N PRO A 357 -5.35 2.54 -45.98
CA PRO A 357 -4.92 2.30 -47.34
C PRO A 357 -6.13 2.26 -48.29
N ALA A 358 -6.02 2.83 -49.46
CA ALA A 358 -7.13 2.99 -50.39
C ALA A 358 -7.93 1.68 -50.70
N ALA A 359 -7.26 0.53 -50.62
CA ALA A 359 -7.89 -0.79 -50.75
C ALA A 359 -8.84 -1.13 -49.57
N ALA A 360 -8.45 -0.78 -48.32
CA ALA A 360 -9.26 -1.03 -47.12
C ALA A 360 -10.44 -0.04 -46.99
N ALA A 361 -10.30 1.18 -47.52
CA ALA A 361 -11.39 2.16 -47.57
C ALA A 361 -12.52 1.74 -48.49
N ALA A 362 -12.20 1.07 -49.60
CA ALA A 362 -13.18 0.56 -50.56
C ALA A 362 -14.00 -0.62 -50.00
N GLU A 363 -13.39 -1.50 -49.17
CA GLU A 363 -14.10 -2.61 -48.52
C GLU A 363 -14.97 -2.12 -47.33
N ALA A 364 -14.61 -1.03 -46.65
CA ALA A 364 -15.36 -0.47 -45.55
C ALA A 364 -16.56 0.41 -45.96
N GLY A 365 -16.79 0.62 -47.27
CA GLY A 365 -17.91 1.41 -47.77
C GLY A 365 -17.86 2.91 -47.44
N VAL A 366 -16.72 3.42 -47.01
CA VAL A 366 -16.50 4.83 -46.71
C VAL A 366 -16.21 5.58 -48.02
N ARG A 367 -17.19 6.35 -48.47
CA ARG A 367 -16.97 7.30 -49.59
C ARG A 367 -16.04 8.41 -49.12
N ALA A 368 -15.03 8.71 -49.92
CA ALA A 368 -14.08 9.78 -49.75
C ALA A 368 -14.76 11.18 -49.69
#